data_c13a79244b846e64dc8c200ae4e7f55c
#
_entry.id   c13a79244b846e64dc8c200ae4e7f55c
#
_cell.length_a   1.000
_cell.length_b   1.000
_cell.length_c   1.000
_cell.angle_alpha   90.00
_cell.angle_beta   90.00
_cell.angle_gamma   90.00
#
_symmetry.space_group_name_H-M   'P 1'
#
loop_
_entity.id
_entity.type
_entity.pdbx_description
1 polymer ?
#
loop_
_entity_poly.entity_id
_entity_poly.type
_entity_poly.pdbx_seq_one_letter_code
_entity_poly.pdbx_strand_id
1 'polypeptide(L)'
;MECKKVAALVLAGAMAVTTMAGCGSAGGSDKYPGKDISVIIPKAAGGGTDTAARGLLQYMKENLDGANFVATNKPDGGGVTGMVETSAAKADGYTLGMVTVELAMFPWQDKCQVTPEDYAAICAPIAAPAAL
;
A
#
# COMPACT_ATOMS: atom_id res chain seq x y z
N MET A 1 47.40 18.42 -37.03
CA MET A 1 46.01 17.93 -37.16
C MET A 1 45.72 16.71 -36.31
N GLU A 2 46.70 16.16 -35.64
CA GLU A 2 46.57 14.90 -34.87
C GLU A 2 46.07 15.08 -33.42
N CYS A 3 46.47 16.18 -32.73
CA CYS A 3 46.07 16.42 -31.32
C CYS A 3 44.54 16.57 -31.09
N LYS A 4 43.82 17.12 -32.08
CA LYS A 4 42.36 17.29 -31.96
C LYS A 4 41.59 15.97 -32.03
N LYS A 5 42.10 14.99 -32.77
CA LYS A 5 41.49 13.66 -32.90
C LYS A 5 41.71 12.80 -31.68
N VAL A 6 42.87 12.93 -31.04
CA VAL A 6 43.20 12.24 -29.80
C VAL A 6 42.37 12.78 -28.64
N ALA A 7 42.18 14.10 -28.55
CA ALA A 7 41.33 14.71 -27.53
C ALA A 7 39.84 14.29 -27.64
N ALA A 8 39.33 14.14 -28.87
CA ALA A 8 37.96 13.67 -29.10
C ALA A 8 37.75 12.20 -28.68
N LEU A 9 38.75 11.34 -28.89
CA LEU A 9 38.68 9.93 -28.49
C LEU A 9 38.73 9.75 -26.98
N VAL A 10 39.51 10.60 -26.28
CA VAL A 10 39.59 10.54 -24.80
C VAL A 10 38.31 11.05 -24.13
N LEU A 11 37.65 12.06 -24.70
CA LEU A 11 36.37 12.54 -24.20
C LEU A 11 35.23 11.53 -24.45
N ALA A 12 35.23 10.82 -25.56
CA ALA A 12 34.23 9.78 -25.84
C ALA A 12 34.38 8.53 -24.96
N GLY A 13 35.62 8.20 -24.56
CA GLY A 13 35.89 7.11 -23.64
C GLY A 13 35.48 7.41 -22.20
N ALA A 14 35.53 8.68 -21.74
CA ALA A 14 35.16 9.07 -20.40
C ALA A 14 33.63 9.06 -20.14
N MET A 15 32.80 9.22 -21.18
CA MET A 15 31.34 9.16 -21.06
C MET A 15 30.76 7.75 -21.04
N ALA A 16 31.50 6.74 -21.48
CA ALA A 16 31.02 5.36 -21.52
C ALA A 16 31.13 4.62 -20.18
N VAL A 17 31.88 5.15 -19.21
CA VAL A 17 32.12 4.48 -17.92
C VAL A 17 31.12 4.92 -16.83
N THR A 18 30.37 6.01 -17.03
CA THR A 18 29.45 6.53 -16.02
C THR A 18 28.03 5.95 -16.07
N THR A 19 27.70 5.08 -17.03
CA THR A 19 26.34 4.52 -17.18
C THR A 19 26.14 3.17 -16.52
N MET A 20 27.15 2.54 -15.92
CA MET A 20 27.02 1.23 -15.24
C MET A 20 26.96 1.30 -13.71
N ALA A 21 26.92 2.50 -13.11
CA ALA A 21 26.84 2.65 -11.65
C ALA A 21 25.41 2.85 -11.10
N GLY A 22 24.38 2.57 -11.92
CA GLY A 22 22.98 2.86 -11.61
C GLY A 22 22.10 1.70 -11.16
N CYS A 23 22.62 0.48 -10.95
CA CYS A 23 21.84 -0.65 -10.44
C CYS A 23 22.46 -1.25 -9.19
N GLY A 24 22.76 -0.41 -8.20
CA GLY A 24 22.99 -0.81 -6.83
C GLY A 24 21.66 -0.76 -6.07
N SER A 25 20.67 -1.56 -6.47
CA SER A 25 19.57 -1.88 -5.58
C SER A 25 20.15 -2.62 -4.40
N ALA A 26 20.34 -1.93 -3.30
CA ALA A 26 20.54 -2.55 -2.00
C ALA A 26 19.27 -3.36 -1.66
N GLY A 27 19.18 -4.55 -2.23
CA GLY A 27 18.29 -5.59 -1.77
C GLY A 27 18.80 -6.11 -0.43
N GLY A 28 18.63 -5.33 0.62
CA GLY A 28 18.61 -5.88 1.95
C GLY A 28 17.46 -6.86 1.97
N SER A 29 17.73 -8.14 2.18
CA SER A 29 16.74 -9.17 2.45
C SER A 29 16.21 -8.97 3.87
N ASP A 30 15.67 -7.80 4.18
CA ASP A 30 14.91 -7.62 5.39
C ASP A 30 13.66 -8.46 5.23
N LYS A 31 13.58 -9.53 6.04
CA LYS A 31 12.44 -10.45 6.05
C LYS A 31 11.18 -9.61 6.30
N TYR A 32 10.24 -9.64 5.35
CA TYR A 32 8.91 -9.05 5.55
C TYR A 32 8.08 -9.95 6.46
N PRO A 33 7.37 -9.38 7.44
CA PRO A 33 7.37 -8.00 7.87
C PRO A 33 8.55 -7.69 8.84
N GLY A 34 9.26 -6.58 8.60
CA GLY A 34 10.36 -6.10 9.47
C GLY A 34 9.90 -5.08 10.53
N LYS A 35 8.62 -4.67 10.51
CA LYS A 35 7.99 -3.73 11.44
C LYS A 35 6.49 -4.00 11.53
N ASP A 36 5.81 -3.31 12.45
CA ASP A 36 4.36 -3.38 12.58
C ASP A 36 3.63 -3.00 11.30
N ILE A 37 2.54 -3.72 11.02
CA ILE A 37 1.64 -3.46 9.90
C ILE A 37 0.41 -2.71 10.44
N SER A 38 0.22 -1.48 9.97
CA SER A 38 -0.94 -0.67 10.30
C SER A 38 -2.17 -1.16 9.53
N VAL A 39 -3.31 -1.28 10.21
CA VAL A 39 -4.57 -1.69 9.58
C VAL A 39 -5.65 -0.66 9.89
N ILE A 40 -6.13 0.02 8.87
CA ILE A 40 -7.17 1.04 8.98
C ILE A 40 -8.54 0.38 8.78
N ILE A 41 -9.42 0.54 9.77
CA ILE A 41 -10.79 0.02 9.72
C ILE A 41 -11.74 1.23 9.65
N PRO A 42 -12.43 1.47 8.52
CA PRO A 42 -13.25 2.67 8.31
C PRO A 42 -14.63 2.57 8.96
N LYS A 43 -14.73 1.85 10.06
CA LYS A 43 -15.97 1.62 10.82
C LYS A 43 -15.70 1.68 12.31
N ALA A 44 -16.76 1.93 13.07
CA ALA A 44 -16.67 1.96 14.53
C ALA A 44 -16.24 0.62 15.12
N ALA A 45 -15.53 0.69 16.23
CA ALA A 45 -15.09 -0.49 16.97
C ALA A 45 -16.29 -1.31 17.44
N GLY A 46 -16.16 -2.64 17.42
CA GLY A 46 -17.22 -3.60 17.80
C GLY A 46 -18.30 -3.82 16.74
N GLY A 47 -18.26 -3.10 15.60
CA GLY A 47 -19.15 -3.34 14.48
C GLY A 47 -18.74 -4.58 13.67
N GLY A 48 -19.59 -5.02 12.73
CA GLY A 48 -19.34 -6.21 11.93
C GLY A 48 -18.02 -6.17 11.15
N THR A 49 -17.70 -5.02 10.55
CA THR A 49 -16.42 -4.83 9.83
C THR A 49 -15.22 -4.92 10.77
N ASP A 50 -15.30 -4.33 11.96
CA ASP A 50 -14.23 -4.38 12.96
C ASP A 50 -14.00 -5.80 13.48
N THR A 51 -15.09 -6.49 13.80
CA THR A 51 -15.04 -7.88 14.28
C THR A 51 -14.42 -8.80 13.22
N ALA A 52 -14.85 -8.67 11.98
CA ALA A 52 -14.32 -9.43 10.86
C ALA A 52 -12.84 -9.13 10.59
N ALA A 53 -12.47 -7.84 10.60
CA ALA A 53 -11.09 -7.42 10.44
C ALA A 53 -10.19 -8.05 11.53
N ARG A 54 -10.57 -7.94 12.79
CA ARG A 54 -9.77 -8.48 13.91
C ARG A 54 -9.65 -10.00 13.86
N GLY A 55 -10.71 -10.71 13.47
CA GLY A 55 -10.65 -12.16 13.26
C GLY A 55 -9.68 -12.55 12.14
N LEU A 56 -9.72 -11.83 11.00
CA LEU A 56 -8.75 -12.01 9.91
C LEU A 56 -7.33 -11.73 10.37
N LEU A 57 -7.11 -10.63 11.08
CA LEU A 57 -5.77 -10.24 11.55
C LEU A 57 -5.19 -11.24 12.55
N GLN A 58 -6.03 -11.84 13.40
CA GLN A 58 -5.59 -12.91 14.29
C GLN A 58 -5.12 -14.12 13.48
N TYR A 59 -5.89 -14.56 12.49
CA TYR A 59 -5.51 -15.66 11.62
C TYR A 59 -4.22 -15.36 10.84
N MET A 60 -4.07 -14.13 10.32
CA MET A 60 -2.86 -13.72 9.63
C MET A 60 -1.64 -13.71 10.54
N LYS A 61 -1.79 -13.27 11.79
CA LYS A 61 -0.72 -13.28 12.80
C LYS A 61 -0.23 -14.70 13.11
N GLU A 62 -1.12 -15.68 13.11
CA GLU A 62 -0.78 -17.09 13.34
C GLU A 62 -0.06 -17.73 12.14
N ASN A 63 -0.25 -17.18 10.93
CA ASN A 63 0.27 -17.73 9.68
C ASN A 63 1.37 -16.89 9.00
N LEU A 64 1.72 -15.73 9.55
CA LEU A 64 2.76 -14.86 9.04
C LEU A 64 3.78 -14.56 10.15
N ASP A 65 4.88 -15.29 10.12
CA ASP A 65 5.95 -15.17 11.11
C ASP A 65 6.47 -13.75 11.28
N GLY A 66 6.46 -13.28 12.53
CA GLY A 66 6.96 -11.95 12.89
C GLY A 66 5.97 -10.82 12.61
N ALA A 67 4.77 -11.11 12.09
CA ALA A 67 3.77 -10.09 11.85
C ALA A 67 3.14 -9.58 13.16
N ASN A 68 3.11 -8.27 13.31
CA ASN A 68 2.30 -7.59 14.31
C ASN A 68 1.38 -6.59 13.61
N PHE A 69 0.07 -6.70 13.85
CA PHE A 69 -0.95 -5.86 13.23
C PHE A 69 -1.49 -4.86 14.23
N VAL A 70 -1.45 -3.58 13.87
CA VAL A 70 -1.99 -2.48 14.69
C VAL A 70 -3.26 -1.97 14.02
N ALA A 71 -4.41 -2.42 14.51
CA ALA A 71 -5.71 -2.04 13.97
C ALA A 71 -6.23 -0.74 14.59
N THR A 72 -6.58 0.22 13.75
CA THR A 72 -7.11 1.53 14.13
C THR A 72 -8.46 1.77 13.46
N ASN A 73 -9.48 2.10 14.24
CA ASN A 73 -10.80 2.44 13.73
C ASN A 73 -10.87 3.93 13.34
N LYS A 74 -11.33 4.21 12.13
CA LYS A 74 -11.52 5.57 11.58
C LYS A 74 -12.90 5.70 10.92
N PRO A 75 -13.95 5.82 11.73
CA PRO A 75 -15.34 5.81 11.27
C PRO A 75 -15.82 7.16 10.73
N ASP A 76 -15.03 8.22 10.87
CA ASP A 76 -15.46 9.60 10.58
C ASP A 76 -15.91 9.78 9.13
N GLY A 77 -16.90 10.61 8.93
CA GLY A 77 -17.51 10.82 7.60
C GLY A 77 -18.19 9.57 7.03
N GLY A 78 -18.60 8.62 7.88
CA GLY A 78 -19.16 7.33 7.45
C GLY A 78 -18.12 6.36 6.92
N GLY A 79 -16.84 6.59 7.21
CA GLY A 79 -15.68 5.81 6.77
C GLY A 79 -14.82 6.51 5.72
N VAL A 80 -15.21 7.69 5.26
CA VAL A 80 -14.44 8.48 4.27
C VAL A 80 -13.02 8.72 4.75
N THR A 81 -12.84 9.15 6.01
CA THR A 81 -11.53 9.44 6.57
C THR A 81 -10.59 8.23 6.50
N GLY A 82 -11.07 7.05 6.93
CA GLY A 82 -10.28 5.83 6.89
C GLY A 82 -9.92 5.39 5.48
N MET A 83 -10.85 5.50 4.54
CA MET A 83 -10.61 5.14 3.14
C MET A 83 -9.64 6.09 2.45
N VAL A 84 -9.82 7.41 2.60
CA VAL A 84 -8.88 8.41 2.05
C VAL A 84 -7.47 8.24 2.64
N GLU A 85 -7.35 7.99 3.94
CA GLU A 85 -6.05 7.76 4.56
C GLU A 85 -5.37 6.48 4.03
N THR A 86 -6.15 5.43 3.79
CA THR A 86 -5.61 4.19 3.21
C THR A 86 -5.12 4.42 1.78
N SER A 87 -5.88 5.14 0.94
CA SER A 87 -5.47 5.41 -0.45
C SER A 87 -4.23 6.30 -0.55
N ALA A 88 -4.07 7.22 0.41
CA ALA A 88 -2.90 8.11 0.48
C ALA A 88 -1.66 7.45 1.12
N ALA A 89 -1.80 6.26 1.68
CA ALA A 89 -0.70 5.57 2.34
C ALA A 89 0.34 5.08 1.33
N LYS A 90 1.56 4.90 1.81
CA LYS A 90 2.64 4.35 0.98
C LYS A 90 2.35 2.89 0.63
N ALA A 91 2.48 2.54 -0.64
CA ALA A 91 2.25 1.18 -1.15
C ALA A 91 3.46 0.27 -0.90
N ASP A 92 3.87 0.12 0.35
CA ASP A 92 5.01 -0.68 0.79
C ASP A 92 4.62 -1.97 1.55
N GLY A 93 3.32 -2.27 1.62
CA GLY A 93 2.78 -3.42 2.32
C GLY A 93 2.63 -3.24 3.84
N TYR A 94 2.98 -2.07 4.41
CA TYR A 94 2.87 -1.83 5.84
C TYR A 94 1.64 -1.03 6.26
N THR A 95 0.80 -0.64 5.30
CA THR A 95 -0.52 -0.06 5.58
C THR A 95 -1.57 -0.83 4.80
N LEU A 96 -2.49 -1.44 5.51
CA LEU A 96 -3.63 -2.15 4.97
C LEU A 96 -4.92 -1.39 5.33
N GLY A 97 -5.92 -1.46 4.48
CA GLY A 97 -7.24 -0.90 4.75
C GLY A 97 -8.34 -1.92 4.56
N MET A 98 -9.30 -1.94 5.47
CA MET A 98 -10.58 -2.59 5.22
C MET A 98 -11.41 -1.67 4.34
N VAL A 99 -11.93 -2.21 3.26
CA VAL A 99 -12.80 -1.49 2.32
C VAL A 99 -14.18 -2.11 2.34
N THR A 100 -15.19 -1.26 2.34
CA THR A 100 -16.60 -1.66 2.35
C THR A 100 -17.29 -1.11 1.10
N VAL A 101 -18.52 -1.54 0.84
CA VAL A 101 -19.29 -1.18 -0.36
C VAL A 101 -19.42 0.35 -0.56
N GLU A 102 -19.33 1.12 0.51
CA GLU A 102 -19.41 2.58 0.45
C GLU A 102 -18.31 3.21 -0.41
N LEU A 103 -17.17 2.55 -0.60
CA LEU A 103 -16.13 3.04 -1.51
C LEU A 103 -16.67 3.26 -2.93
N ALA A 104 -17.49 2.35 -3.44
CA ALA A 104 -18.11 2.48 -4.75
C ALA A 104 -19.22 3.56 -4.79
N MET A 105 -19.74 3.97 -3.63
CA MET A 105 -20.83 4.92 -3.51
C MET A 105 -20.36 6.37 -3.27
N PHE A 106 -19.21 6.55 -2.65
CA PHE A 106 -18.74 7.87 -2.21
C PHE A 106 -18.57 8.89 -3.33
N PRO A 107 -18.04 8.57 -4.52
CA PRO A 107 -17.96 9.52 -5.63
C PRO A 107 -19.35 10.02 -6.08
N TRP A 108 -20.34 9.11 -6.10
CA TRP A 108 -21.72 9.45 -6.48
C TRP A 108 -22.47 10.28 -5.42
N GLN A 109 -21.96 10.28 -4.19
CA GLN A 109 -22.50 11.05 -3.06
C GLN A 109 -21.73 12.34 -2.80
N ASP A 110 -20.79 12.71 -3.68
CA ASP A 110 -19.88 13.86 -3.53
C ASP A 110 -19.13 13.88 -2.18
N LYS A 111 -18.89 12.72 -1.58
CA LYS A 111 -18.22 12.61 -0.28
C LYS A 111 -16.70 12.61 -0.39
N CYS A 112 -16.16 11.90 -1.37
CA CYS A 112 -14.75 11.92 -1.73
C CYS A 112 -14.56 11.40 -3.16
N GLN A 113 -13.40 11.64 -3.74
CA GLN A 113 -13.04 11.20 -5.10
C GLN A 113 -12.25 9.89 -5.13
N VAL A 114 -12.06 9.25 -3.98
CA VAL A 114 -11.34 7.97 -3.91
C VAL A 114 -12.19 6.86 -4.51
N THR A 115 -11.57 6.07 -5.37
CA THR A 115 -12.20 5.00 -6.15
C THR A 115 -11.52 3.65 -5.89
N PRO A 116 -12.10 2.51 -6.29
CA PRO A 116 -11.45 1.21 -6.16
C PRO A 116 -10.08 1.12 -6.85
N GLU A 117 -9.84 1.91 -7.90
CA GLU A 117 -8.59 1.94 -8.65
C GLU A 117 -7.42 2.53 -7.86
N ASP A 118 -7.71 3.27 -6.78
CA ASP A 118 -6.69 3.83 -5.89
C ASP A 118 -6.11 2.79 -4.91
N TYR A 119 -6.57 1.52 -4.99
CA TYR A 119 -6.16 0.45 -4.08
C TYR A 119 -5.66 -0.78 -4.83
N ALA A 120 -4.74 -1.49 -4.20
CA ALA A 120 -4.40 -2.85 -4.58
C ALA A 120 -5.24 -3.83 -3.74
N ALA A 121 -6.21 -4.50 -4.36
CA ALA A 121 -7.03 -5.49 -3.68
C ALA A 121 -6.21 -6.73 -3.32
N ILE A 122 -6.29 -7.17 -2.06
CA ILE A 122 -5.59 -8.36 -1.56
C ILE A 122 -6.56 -9.53 -1.46
N CYS A 123 -7.69 -9.34 -0.78
CA CYS A 123 -8.73 -10.38 -0.63
C CYS A 123 -10.08 -9.76 -0.30
N ALA A 124 -11.13 -10.55 -0.43
CA ALA A 124 -12.48 -10.23 0.04
C ALA A 124 -12.84 -11.19 1.20
N PRO A 125 -12.57 -10.80 2.46
CA PRO A 125 -12.76 -11.70 3.60
C PRO A 125 -14.22 -12.01 3.91
N ILE A 126 -15.15 -11.15 3.46
CA ILE A 126 -16.59 -11.32 3.65
C ILE A 126 -17.31 -10.91 2.38
N ALA A 127 -18.24 -11.76 1.94
CA ALA A 127 -19.23 -11.43 0.93
C ALA A 127 -20.63 -11.63 1.55
N ALA A 128 -21.38 -10.54 1.73
CA ALA A 128 -22.78 -10.61 2.15
C ALA A 128 -23.66 -10.30 0.92
N PRO A 129 -24.43 -11.27 0.40
CA PRO A 129 -25.38 -10.99 -0.65
C PRO A 129 -26.45 -10.03 -0.13
N ALA A 130 -26.89 -9.09 -0.97
CA ALA A 130 -28.04 -8.26 -0.65
C ALA A 130 -29.27 -9.18 -0.55
N ALA A 131 -29.94 -9.17 0.60
CA ALA A 131 -31.26 -9.75 0.71
C ALA A 131 -32.24 -8.81 0.00
N LEU A 132 -32.96 -9.35 -0.98
CA LEU A 132 -34.09 -8.67 -1.64
C LEU A 132 -35.35 -8.87 -0.79
#